data_2e9b105447218798e680f278a7ddb351
#
_entry.id   2e9b105447218798e680f278a7ddb351
#
_cell.length_a   1.000
_cell.length_b   1.000
_cell.length_c   1.000
_cell.angle_alpha   90.00
_cell.angle_beta   90.00
_cell.angle_gamma   90.00
#
_symmetry.space_group_name_H-M   'P 1'
#
loop_
_entity.id
_entity.type
_entity.pdbx_description
1 polymer ?
#
loop_
_entity_poly.entity_id
_entity_poly.type
_entity_poly.pdbx_seq_one_letter_code
_entity_poly.pdbx_strand_id
1 'polypeptide(L)'
;MQRSREWLAVIALLGAVTAAYADGPGGYRPKDRGAAPVSEQGAIDAYTAGYASILRAEHAENLAAASSNEAERKAALGDAQKAYAASLPHFASAVRLDSSMHEAYTYMGYANRKLGRYDEALRAYEQALKINPNTPHAIEYQGEAFLGLNRIDEARFNFLRLYALDQFEAAKLLQAMHAWVEANQAKPPAGIDVPALAAWVAEKSATLKAETKGSW
;
A
#
# COMPACT_ATOMS: atom_id res chain seq x y z
N MET A 1 -9.53 -15.46 34.00
CA MET A 1 -8.30 -14.69 34.35
C MET A 1 -7.14 -14.95 33.39
N GLN A 2 -7.39 -15.11 32.06
CA GLN A 2 -6.36 -15.48 31.09
C GLN A 2 -6.21 -14.46 29.95
N ARG A 3 -7.11 -13.47 29.88
CA ARG A 3 -7.11 -12.44 28.81
C ARG A 3 -6.19 -11.24 29.03
N SER A 4 -5.64 -11.05 30.22
CA SER A 4 -4.77 -9.91 30.55
C SER A 4 -3.27 -10.13 30.24
N ARG A 5 -2.86 -11.35 29.86
CA ARG A 5 -1.46 -11.66 29.53
C ARG A 5 -1.11 -11.44 28.04
N GLU A 6 -2.10 -11.49 27.17
CA GLU A 6 -1.88 -11.33 25.73
C GLU A 6 -1.65 -9.87 25.32
N TRP A 7 -2.22 -8.91 26.06
CA TRP A 7 -2.00 -7.48 25.79
C TRP A 7 -0.61 -6.97 26.17
N LEU A 8 0.05 -7.59 27.13
CA LEU A 8 1.43 -7.26 27.51
C LEU A 8 2.45 -7.76 26.49
N ALA A 9 2.14 -8.83 25.77
CA ALA A 9 3.00 -9.33 24.68
C ALA A 9 2.96 -8.41 23.45
N VAL A 10 1.83 -7.76 23.16
CA VAL A 10 1.69 -6.81 22.05
C VAL A 10 2.43 -5.50 22.36
N ILE A 11 2.45 -5.04 23.59
CA ILE A 11 3.19 -3.83 24.01
C ILE A 11 4.71 -4.09 24.02
N ALA A 12 5.15 -5.29 24.40
CA ALA A 12 6.57 -5.67 24.35
C ALA A 12 7.09 -5.82 22.90
N LEU A 13 6.22 -6.18 21.95
CA LEU A 13 6.53 -6.21 20.52
C LEU A 13 6.67 -4.78 19.94
N LEU A 14 5.92 -3.79 20.43
CA LEU A 14 6.04 -2.40 19.99
C LEU A 14 7.37 -1.76 20.40
N GLY A 15 8.00 -2.21 21.48
CA GLY A 15 9.32 -1.74 21.93
C GLY A 15 10.49 -2.38 21.14
N ALA A 16 10.32 -3.57 20.58
CA ALA A 16 11.33 -4.27 19.77
C ALA A 16 11.22 -3.95 18.26
N VAL A 17 10.11 -3.35 17.87
CA VAL A 17 9.78 -3.01 16.48
C VAL A 17 10.66 -1.90 15.90
N THR A 18 11.28 -1.05 16.74
CA THR A 18 12.17 0.01 16.24
C THR A 18 13.46 -0.50 15.58
N ALA A 19 13.86 -1.75 15.83
CA ALA A 19 15.06 -2.33 15.21
C ALA A 19 14.77 -3.28 14.04
N ALA A 20 13.57 -3.85 13.95
CA ALA A 20 13.23 -4.87 12.95
C ALA A 20 12.54 -4.31 11.69
N TYR A 21 11.98 -3.10 11.75
CA TYR A 21 11.28 -2.47 10.62
C TYR A 21 12.16 -1.60 9.72
N ALA A 22 13.47 -1.55 9.97
CA ALA A 22 14.41 -0.96 9.01
C ALA A 22 14.51 -1.77 7.70
N ASP A 23 14.00 -3.00 7.67
CA ASP A 23 14.11 -3.95 6.57
C ASP A 23 12.77 -4.39 5.97
N GLY A 24 11.64 -3.76 6.32
CA GLY A 24 10.37 -3.94 5.60
C GLY A 24 10.49 -3.47 4.15
N PRO A 25 9.75 -4.06 3.21
CA PRO A 25 9.81 -3.63 1.81
C PRO A 25 9.39 -2.15 1.70
N GLY A 26 10.36 -1.28 1.44
CA GLY A 26 10.19 0.17 1.38
C GLY A 26 10.55 0.95 2.65
N GLY A 27 11.21 0.32 3.64
CA GLY A 27 11.68 1.01 4.84
C GLY A 27 12.77 2.04 4.50
N TYR A 28 12.58 3.30 4.95
CA TYR A 28 13.60 4.32 4.89
C TYR A 28 14.83 3.86 5.71
N ARG A 29 15.99 3.72 5.07
CA ARG A 29 17.29 3.53 5.73
C ARG A 29 18.02 4.88 5.77
N PRO A 30 18.22 5.48 6.94
CA PRO A 30 19.14 6.60 7.05
C PRO A 30 20.52 6.15 6.55
N LYS A 31 21.14 6.90 5.65
CA LYS A 31 22.54 6.68 5.30
C LYS A 31 23.35 6.86 6.59
N ASP A 32 24.30 5.93 6.88
CA ASP A 32 25.20 5.97 8.03
C ASP A 32 25.95 7.32 8.09
N ARG A 33 25.34 8.28 8.73
CA ARG A 33 25.91 9.59 9.09
C ARG A 33 25.54 9.81 10.53
N GLY A 34 26.49 10.20 11.38
CA GLY A 34 26.27 10.47 12.81
C GLY A 34 24.94 11.15 13.13
N ALA A 35 24.57 11.40 14.36
CA ALA A 35 23.24 11.86 14.75
C ALA A 35 22.62 12.79 13.69
N ALA A 36 21.50 12.34 13.09
CA ALA A 36 20.81 13.08 12.04
C ALA A 36 20.44 14.50 12.51
N PRO A 37 20.48 15.51 11.63
CA PRO A 37 19.99 16.85 11.99
C PRO A 37 18.56 16.77 12.54
N VAL A 38 18.22 17.65 13.48
CA VAL A 38 16.91 17.65 14.18
C VAL A 38 15.71 17.58 13.21
N SER A 39 15.84 18.15 12.01
CA SER A 39 14.83 18.09 10.95
C SER A 39 14.68 16.68 10.34
N GLU A 40 15.81 15.97 10.14
CA GLU A 40 15.80 14.60 9.58
C GLU A 40 15.22 13.61 10.59
N GLN A 41 15.63 13.68 11.88
CA GLN A 41 15.03 12.86 12.93
C GLN A 41 13.53 13.15 13.07
N GLY A 42 13.13 14.42 13.04
CA GLY A 42 11.72 14.80 13.09
C GLY A 42 10.90 14.27 11.91
N ALA A 43 11.48 14.19 10.71
CA ALA A 43 10.85 13.58 9.55
C ALA A 43 10.66 12.07 9.74
N ILE A 44 11.68 11.37 10.24
CA ILE A 44 11.62 9.94 10.55
C ILE A 44 10.57 9.65 11.62
N ASP A 45 10.52 10.44 12.69
CA ASP A 45 9.56 10.29 13.78
C ASP A 45 8.12 10.47 13.26
N ALA A 46 7.90 11.49 12.44
CA ALA A 46 6.61 11.74 11.83
C ALA A 46 6.20 10.60 10.87
N TYR A 47 7.12 10.13 10.02
CA TYR A 47 6.88 8.98 9.16
C TYR A 47 6.50 7.73 9.97
N THR A 48 7.25 7.42 11.02
CA THR A 48 7.02 6.27 11.88
C THR A 48 5.66 6.33 12.57
N ALA A 49 5.23 7.51 13.04
CA ALA A 49 3.89 7.70 13.61
C ALA A 49 2.77 7.49 12.58
N GLY A 50 2.98 7.97 11.35
CA GLY A 50 2.06 7.72 10.23
C GLY A 50 1.96 6.24 9.90
N TYR A 51 3.11 5.56 9.78
CA TYR A 51 3.18 4.14 9.49
C TYR A 51 2.54 3.28 10.59
N ALA A 52 2.74 3.62 11.87
CA ALA A 52 2.04 2.96 12.96
C ALA A 52 0.50 3.09 12.86
N SER A 53 0.01 4.18 12.26
CA SER A 53 -1.43 4.34 11.99
C SER A 53 -1.90 3.48 10.82
N ILE A 54 -1.06 3.29 9.79
CA ILE A 54 -1.33 2.32 8.70
C ILE A 54 -1.45 0.90 9.27
N LEU A 55 -0.51 0.45 10.10
CA LEU A 55 -0.55 -0.88 10.69
C LEU A 55 -1.82 -1.11 11.53
N ARG A 56 -2.29 -0.08 12.26
CA ARG A 56 -3.57 -0.16 12.98
C ARG A 56 -4.75 -0.31 12.04
N ALA A 57 -4.73 0.40 10.91
CA ALA A 57 -5.78 0.31 9.90
C ALA A 57 -5.84 -1.08 9.26
N GLU A 58 -4.69 -1.62 8.87
CA GLU A 58 -4.58 -2.97 8.30
C GLU A 58 -4.99 -4.06 9.30
N HIS A 59 -4.62 -3.91 10.57
CA HIS A 59 -5.10 -4.80 11.62
C HIS A 59 -6.62 -4.78 11.74
N ALA A 60 -7.24 -3.60 11.69
CA ALA A 60 -8.70 -3.47 11.72
C ALA A 60 -9.36 -4.07 10.46
N GLU A 61 -8.77 -3.93 9.27
CA GLU A 61 -9.24 -4.62 8.05
C GLU A 61 -9.17 -6.15 8.20
N ASN A 62 -8.09 -6.67 8.79
CA ASN A 62 -7.95 -8.11 9.03
C ASN A 62 -9.00 -8.62 10.02
N LEU A 63 -9.32 -7.87 11.07
CA LEU A 63 -10.42 -8.18 11.99
C LEU A 63 -11.77 -8.19 11.26
N ALA A 64 -12.02 -7.21 10.38
CA ALA A 64 -13.22 -7.17 9.58
C ALA A 64 -13.33 -8.38 8.64
N ALA A 65 -12.24 -8.78 8.00
CA ALA A 65 -12.21 -9.94 7.12
C ALA A 65 -12.43 -11.27 7.85
N ALA A 66 -11.97 -11.38 9.11
CA ALA A 66 -12.12 -12.57 9.93
C ALA A 66 -13.50 -12.67 10.61
N SER A 67 -14.27 -11.58 10.73
CA SER A 67 -15.56 -11.59 11.42
C SER A 67 -16.69 -12.07 10.51
N SER A 68 -17.49 -13.02 11.02
CA SER A 68 -18.77 -13.40 10.41
C SER A 68 -19.92 -12.47 10.81
N ASN A 69 -19.73 -11.62 11.83
CA ASN A 69 -20.72 -10.69 12.33
C ASN A 69 -20.67 -9.36 11.54
N GLU A 70 -21.80 -9.00 10.93
CA GLU A 70 -21.86 -7.78 10.10
C GLU A 70 -21.63 -6.49 10.90
N ALA A 71 -22.12 -6.41 12.14
CA ALA A 71 -21.93 -5.23 12.98
C ALA A 71 -20.45 -5.06 13.39
N GLU A 72 -19.78 -6.16 13.75
CA GLU A 72 -18.35 -6.16 14.07
C GLU A 72 -17.51 -5.81 12.84
N ARG A 73 -17.83 -6.40 11.68
CA ARG A 73 -17.17 -6.09 10.42
C ARG A 73 -17.28 -4.61 10.07
N LYS A 74 -18.49 -4.04 10.17
CA LYS A 74 -18.73 -2.61 9.92
C LYS A 74 -17.96 -1.72 10.90
N ALA A 75 -17.93 -2.08 12.19
CA ALA A 75 -17.19 -1.33 13.20
C ALA A 75 -15.67 -1.35 12.89
N ALA A 76 -15.11 -2.53 12.60
CA ALA A 76 -13.70 -2.69 12.29
C ALA A 76 -13.30 -1.93 11.01
N LEU A 77 -14.13 -1.95 9.95
CA LEU A 77 -13.89 -1.13 8.75
C LEU A 77 -13.94 0.37 9.06
N GLY A 78 -14.85 0.80 9.95
CA GLY A 78 -14.90 2.18 10.42
C GLY A 78 -13.64 2.60 11.17
N ASP A 79 -13.07 1.71 11.99
CA ASP A 79 -11.82 1.95 12.70
C ASP A 79 -10.61 1.97 11.76
N ALA A 80 -10.60 1.11 10.73
CA ALA A 80 -9.60 1.16 9.66
C ALA A 80 -9.61 2.53 8.94
N GLN A 81 -10.79 3.02 8.55
CA GLN A 81 -10.92 4.33 7.91
C GLN A 81 -10.41 5.48 8.80
N LYS A 82 -10.73 5.47 10.10
CA LYS A 82 -10.21 6.46 11.06
C LYS A 82 -8.69 6.40 11.16
N ALA A 83 -8.11 5.21 11.21
CA ALA A 83 -6.67 5.01 11.33
C ALA A 83 -5.94 5.44 10.04
N TYR A 84 -6.46 5.13 8.84
CA TYR A 84 -5.92 5.69 7.59
C TYR A 84 -5.99 7.22 7.57
N ALA A 85 -7.10 7.81 7.97
CA ALA A 85 -7.22 9.27 8.03
C ALA A 85 -6.24 9.88 9.05
N ALA A 86 -6.01 9.22 10.19
CA ALA A 86 -5.07 9.66 11.21
C ALA A 86 -3.60 9.59 10.76
N SER A 87 -3.25 8.74 9.78
CA SER A 87 -1.89 8.66 9.25
C SER A 87 -1.49 9.88 8.41
N LEU A 88 -2.45 10.51 7.72
CA LEU A 88 -2.19 11.56 6.74
C LEU A 88 -1.46 12.79 7.30
N PRO A 89 -1.85 13.39 8.47
CA PRO A 89 -1.13 14.53 9.02
C PRO A 89 0.31 14.18 9.42
N HIS A 90 0.59 12.95 9.79
CA HIS A 90 1.93 12.48 10.11
C HIS A 90 2.81 12.42 8.86
N PHE A 91 2.33 11.81 7.77
CA PHE A 91 3.06 11.82 6.50
C PHE A 91 3.22 13.22 5.92
N ALA A 92 2.20 14.07 6.03
CA ALA A 92 2.31 15.47 5.64
C ALA A 92 3.38 16.23 6.45
N SER A 93 3.55 15.90 7.74
CA SER A 93 4.64 16.45 8.56
C SER A 93 6.00 15.90 8.11
N ALA A 94 6.11 14.60 7.82
CA ALA A 94 7.33 13.98 7.35
C ALA A 94 7.84 14.65 6.05
N VAL A 95 6.99 14.79 5.03
CA VAL A 95 7.38 15.42 3.75
C VAL A 95 7.63 16.93 3.85
N ARG A 96 7.06 17.61 4.85
CA ARG A 96 7.37 19.00 5.13
C ARG A 96 8.78 19.15 5.74
N LEU A 97 9.21 18.21 6.57
CA LEU A 97 10.52 18.19 7.21
C LEU A 97 11.60 17.64 6.27
N ASP A 98 11.26 16.65 5.45
CA ASP A 98 12.11 16.08 4.40
C ASP A 98 11.27 15.85 3.13
N SER A 99 11.36 16.80 2.21
CA SER A 99 10.63 16.73 0.93
C SER A 99 11.17 15.67 -0.04
N SER A 100 12.29 15.01 0.28
CA SER A 100 12.87 13.91 -0.50
C SER A 100 12.44 12.53 -0.02
N MET A 101 11.66 12.43 1.04
CA MET A 101 11.18 11.17 1.62
C MET A 101 10.07 10.57 0.76
N HIS A 102 10.45 9.84 -0.31
CA HIS A 102 9.48 9.23 -1.23
C HIS A 102 8.59 8.19 -0.55
N GLU A 103 9.06 7.53 0.51
CA GLU A 103 8.27 6.59 1.30
C GLU A 103 7.07 7.26 1.97
N ALA A 104 7.25 8.47 2.52
CA ALA A 104 6.16 9.20 3.14
C ALA A 104 5.10 9.61 2.11
N TYR A 105 5.51 10.03 0.90
CA TYR A 105 4.58 10.25 -0.20
C TYR A 105 3.87 8.96 -0.63
N THR A 106 4.58 7.84 -0.69
CA THR A 106 4.00 6.53 -1.03
C THR A 106 2.91 6.14 -0.05
N TYR A 107 3.16 6.22 1.26
CA TYR A 107 2.16 5.87 2.27
C TYR A 107 1.05 6.91 2.42
N MET A 108 1.31 8.19 2.12
CA MET A 108 0.25 9.20 2.00
C MET A 108 -0.70 8.86 0.84
N GLY A 109 -0.16 8.41 -0.28
CA GLY A 109 -0.94 7.88 -1.40
C GLY A 109 -1.73 6.63 -1.02
N TYR A 110 -1.09 5.68 -0.34
CA TYR A 110 -1.73 4.46 0.15
C TYR A 110 -2.93 4.76 1.05
N ALA A 111 -2.77 5.62 2.06
CA ALA A 111 -3.85 6.00 2.96
C ALA A 111 -5.01 6.68 2.21
N ASN A 112 -4.71 7.59 1.27
CA ASN A 112 -5.75 8.22 0.45
C ASN A 112 -6.49 7.21 -0.44
N ARG A 113 -5.77 6.27 -1.08
CA ARG A 113 -6.38 5.19 -1.88
C ARG A 113 -7.32 4.34 -1.03
N LYS A 114 -6.89 3.91 0.16
CA LYS A 114 -7.70 3.14 1.11
C LYS A 114 -8.94 3.90 1.61
N LEU A 115 -8.89 5.23 1.58
CA LEU A 115 -10.03 6.12 1.87
C LEU A 115 -10.90 6.41 0.64
N GLY A 116 -10.60 5.82 -0.54
CA GLY A 116 -11.31 6.09 -1.79
C GLY A 116 -11.00 7.45 -2.43
N ARG A 117 -9.99 8.16 -1.94
CA ARG A 117 -9.54 9.46 -2.45
C ARG A 117 -8.47 9.26 -3.52
N TYR A 118 -8.90 8.70 -4.66
CA TYR A 118 -7.97 8.24 -5.69
C TYR A 118 -7.14 9.35 -6.34
N ASP A 119 -7.73 10.53 -6.56
CA ASP A 119 -7.00 11.67 -7.15
C ASP A 119 -5.91 12.20 -6.20
N GLU A 120 -6.18 12.25 -4.89
CA GLU A 120 -5.18 12.57 -3.88
C GLU A 120 -4.08 11.52 -3.81
N ALA A 121 -4.45 10.24 -3.91
CA ALA A 121 -3.52 9.14 -3.94
C ALA A 121 -2.57 9.25 -5.14
N LEU A 122 -3.10 9.47 -6.34
CA LEU A 122 -2.31 9.63 -7.56
C LEU A 122 -1.32 10.79 -7.45
N ARG A 123 -1.75 11.94 -6.93
CA ARG A 123 -0.83 13.08 -6.71
C ARG A 123 0.32 12.73 -5.76
N ALA A 124 0.04 11.98 -4.71
CA ALA A 124 1.08 11.55 -3.77
C ALA A 124 2.05 10.54 -4.41
N TYR A 125 1.54 9.54 -5.15
CA TYR A 125 2.39 8.58 -5.87
C TYR A 125 3.23 9.25 -6.96
N GLU A 126 2.70 10.25 -7.66
CA GLU A 126 3.47 11.03 -8.64
C GLU A 126 4.66 11.74 -7.98
N GLN A 127 4.48 12.32 -6.79
CA GLN A 127 5.60 12.91 -6.05
C GLN A 127 6.61 11.84 -5.61
N ALA A 128 6.16 10.71 -5.09
CA ALA A 128 7.04 9.60 -4.72
C ALA A 128 7.88 9.12 -5.91
N LEU A 129 7.24 8.90 -7.07
CA LEU A 129 7.88 8.40 -8.29
C LEU A 129 8.73 9.46 -9.00
N LYS A 130 8.47 10.74 -8.77
CA LYS A 130 9.35 11.83 -9.24
C LYS A 130 10.68 11.84 -8.48
N ILE A 131 10.65 11.51 -7.18
CA ILE A 131 11.84 11.44 -6.33
C ILE A 131 12.60 10.14 -6.59
N ASN A 132 11.89 9.01 -6.57
CA ASN A 132 12.44 7.68 -6.85
C ASN A 132 11.55 6.94 -7.87
N PRO A 133 11.91 6.99 -9.17
CA PRO A 133 11.09 6.39 -10.23
C PRO A 133 10.93 4.87 -10.14
N ASN A 134 11.83 4.20 -9.44
CA ASN A 134 11.85 2.73 -9.33
C ASN A 134 11.40 2.25 -7.94
N THR A 135 10.41 2.90 -7.34
CA THR A 135 9.77 2.44 -6.11
C THR A 135 8.64 1.47 -6.43
N PRO A 136 8.82 0.13 -6.28
CA PRO A 136 7.84 -0.86 -6.74
C PRO A 136 6.48 -0.69 -6.08
N HIS A 137 6.44 -0.48 -4.75
CA HIS A 137 5.18 -0.25 -4.03
C HIS A 137 4.42 0.99 -4.51
N ALA A 138 5.13 2.09 -4.84
CA ALA A 138 4.45 3.29 -5.35
C ALA A 138 3.82 3.03 -6.72
N ILE A 139 4.48 2.22 -7.58
CA ILE A 139 3.97 1.84 -8.89
C ILE A 139 2.76 0.91 -8.74
N GLU A 140 2.86 -0.07 -7.85
CA GLU A 140 1.79 -1.04 -7.58
C GLU A 140 0.55 -0.32 -7.04
N TYR A 141 0.68 0.47 -5.97
CA TYR A 141 -0.43 1.23 -5.37
C TYR A 141 -1.03 2.27 -6.32
N GLN A 142 -0.21 2.88 -7.18
CA GLN A 142 -0.69 3.77 -8.23
C GLN A 142 -1.54 3.00 -9.25
N GLY A 143 -1.11 1.78 -9.62
CA GLY A 143 -1.87 0.88 -10.48
C GLY A 143 -3.25 0.55 -9.90
N GLU A 144 -3.33 0.23 -8.61
CA GLU A 144 -4.60 0.00 -7.93
C GLU A 144 -5.48 1.28 -7.86
N ALA A 145 -4.87 2.46 -7.68
CA ALA A 145 -5.61 3.73 -7.72
C ALA A 145 -6.20 3.98 -9.13
N PHE A 146 -5.47 3.65 -10.19
CA PHE A 146 -5.99 3.70 -11.56
C PHE A 146 -7.17 2.74 -11.77
N LEU A 147 -7.12 1.52 -11.21
CA LEU A 147 -8.27 0.60 -11.24
C LEU A 147 -9.49 1.20 -10.54
N GLY A 148 -9.30 1.86 -9.39
CA GLY A 148 -10.37 2.54 -8.67
C GLY A 148 -11.05 3.66 -9.48
N LEU A 149 -10.31 4.26 -10.42
CA LEU A 149 -10.80 5.29 -11.35
C LEU A 149 -11.24 4.71 -12.73
N ASN A 150 -11.23 3.41 -12.91
CA ASN A 150 -11.47 2.75 -14.19
C ASN A 150 -10.48 3.13 -15.31
N ARG A 151 -9.27 3.58 -14.93
CA ARG A 151 -8.18 3.95 -15.84
C ARG A 151 -7.31 2.71 -16.13
N ILE A 152 -7.88 1.80 -16.92
CA ILE A 152 -7.36 0.44 -17.12
C ILE A 152 -6.01 0.44 -17.84
N ASP A 153 -5.83 1.30 -18.84
CA ASP A 153 -4.58 1.31 -19.63
C ASP A 153 -3.39 1.79 -18.79
N GLU A 154 -3.60 2.74 -17.88
CA GLU A 154 -2.56 3.18 -16.95
C GLU A 154 -2.23 2.08 -15.90
N ALA A 155 -3.24 1.34 -15.43
CA ALA A 155 -2.99 0.19 -14.56
C ALA A 155 -2.18 -0.90 -15.27
N ARG A 156 -2.50 -1.20 -16.53
CA ARG A 156 -1.73 -2.13 -17.39
C ARG A 156 -0.29 -1.64 -17.62
N PHE A 157 -0.11 -0.35 -17.85
CA PHE A 157 1.23 0.24 -18.00
C PHE A 157 2.05 0.05 -16.73
N ASN A 158 1.47 0.31 -15.54
CA ASN A 158 2.15 0.08 -14.27
C ASN A 158 2.49 -1.40 -14.06
N PHE A 159 1.59 -2.33 -14.43
CA PHE A 159 1.91 -3.75 -14.41
C PHE A 159 3.14 -4.08 -15.27
N LEU A 160 3.22 -3.56 -16.49
CA LEU A 160 4.36 -3.83 -17.38
C LEU A 160 5.67 -3.24 -16.82
N ARG A 161 5.62 -2.09 -16.16
CA ARG A 161 6.78 -1.53 -15.44
C ARG A 161 7.23 -2.46 -14.32
N LEU A 162 6.28 -2.91 -13.50
CA LEU A 162 6.57 -3.83 -12.38
C LEU A 162 7.08 -5.18 -12.88
N TYR A 163 6.53 -5.69 -13.96
CA TYR A 163 6.96 -6.96 -14.54
C TYR A 163 8.46 -6.99 -14.86
N ALA A 164 9.01 -5.85 -15.29
CA ALA A 164 10.43 -5.68 -15.55
C ALA A 164 11.26 -5.34 -14.29
N LEU A 165 10.63 -4.79 -13.24
CA LEU A 165 11.33 -4.25 -12.07
C LEU A 165 11.23 -5.18 -10.86
N ASP A 166 10.03 -5.68 -10.58
CA ASP A 166 9.70 -6.49 -9.40
C ASP A 166 8.48 -7.37 -9.69
N GLN A 167 8.73 -8.63 -10.00
CA GLN A 167 7.67 -9.59 -10.36
C GLN A 167 6.72 -9.90 -9.19
N PHE A 168 7.15 -9.72 -7.94
CA PHE A 168 6.29 -9.92 -6.79
C PHE A 168 5.22 -8.81 -6.70
N GLU A 169 5.63 -7.56 -6.87
CA GLU A 169 4.69 -6.43 -6.91
C GLU A 169 3.83 -6.45 -8.20
N ALA A 170 4.39 -6.91 -9.32
CA ALA A 170 3.61 -7.16 -10.54
C ALA A 170 2.48 -8.17 -10.30
N ALA A 171 2.77 -9.27 -9.58
CA ALA A 171 1.77 -10.27 -9.24
C ALA A 171 0.64 -9.72 -8.37
N LYS A 172 0.96 -8.84 -7.41
CA LYS A 172 -0.06 -8.18 -6.58
C LYS A 172 -0.98 -7.29 -7.41
N LEU A 173 -0.42 -6.43 -8.27
CA LEU A 173 -1.23 -5.58 -9.15
C LEU A 173 -2.08 -6.42 -10.10
N LEU A 174 -1.54 -7.54 -10.62
CA LEU A 174 -2.31 -8.45 -11.48
C LEU A 174 -3.47 -9.11 -10.71
N GLN A 175 -3.27 -9.45 -9.44
CA GLN A 175 -4.34 -9.95 -8.57
C GLN A 175 -5.43 -8.88 -8.35
N ALA A 176 -5.04 -7.62 -8.14
CA ALA A 176 -5.99 -6.52 -8.04
C ALA A 176 -6.78 -6.31 -9.35
N MET A 177 -6.11 -6.43 -10.51
CA MET A 177 -6.77 -6.38 -11.82
C MET A 177 -7.76 -7.54 -12.01
N HIS A 178 -7.41 -8.75 -11.55
CA HIS A 178 -8.32 -9.90 -11.58
C HIS A 178 -9.57 -9.63 -10.73
N ALA A 179 -9.40 -9.15 -9.49
CA ALA A 179 -10.52 -8.80 -8.62
C ALA A 179 -11.39 -7.68 -9.22
N TRP A 180 -10.78 -6.70 -9.89
CA TRP A 180 -11.50 -5.65 -10.60
C TRP A 180 -12.35 -6.24 -11.75
N VAL A 181 -11.80 -7.16 -12.54
CA VAL A 181 -12.52 -7.87 -13.61
C VAL A 181 -13.72 -8.61 -13.03
N GLU A 182 -13.54 -9.40 -11.99
CA GLU A 182 -14.63 -10.14 -11.33
C GLU A 182 -15.76 -9.22 -10.84
N ALA A 183 -15.39 -8.11 -10.21
CA ALA A 183 -16.37 -7.15 -9.69
C ALA A 183 -17.18 -6.44 -10.80
N ASN A 184 -16.63 -6.32 -12.01
CA ASN A 184 -17.22 -5.56 -13.10
C ASN A 184 -17.79 -6.41 -14.25
N GLN A 185 -17.69 -7.75 -14.17
CA GLN A 185 -18.24 -8.64 -15.22
C GLN A 185 -19.74 -8.49 -15.42
N ALA A 186 -20.51 -8.42 -14.32
CA ALA A 186 -21.96 -8.36 -14.40
C ALA A 186 -22.48 -6.97 -14.85
N LYS A 187 -21.72 -5.91 -14.58
CA LYS A 187 -22.08 -4.54 -14.93
C LYS A 187 -20.81 -3.77 -15.35
N PRO A 188 -20.37 -3.93 -16.59
CA PRO A 188 -19.18 -3.25 -17.09
C PRO A 188 -19.31 -1.72 -17.02
N PRO A 189 -18.27 -1.00 -16.61
CA PRO A 189 -18.22 0.44 -16.74
C PRO A 189 -18.23 0.86 -18.21
N ALA A 190 -18.84 2.01 -18.50
CA ALA A 190 -18.96 2.51 -19.88
C ALA A 190 -17.58 2.65 -20.55
N GLY A 191 -17.46 2.15 -21.76
CA GLY A 191 -16.25 2.27 -22.57
C GLY A 191 -15.13 1.28 -22.23
N ILE A 192 -15.34 0.35 -21.30
CA ILE A 192 -14.34 -0.66 -20.93
C ILE A 192 -14.76 -2.04 -21.45
N ASP A 193 -13.86 -2.66 -22.22
CA ASP A 193 -13.98 -4.06 -22.66
C ASP A 193 -13.47 -5.00 -21.56
N VAL A 194 -14.36 -5.35 -20.62
CA VAL A 194 -14.04 -6.24 -19.49
C VAL A 194 -13.63 -7.64 -19.95
N PRO A 195 -14.27 -8.28 -20.97
CA PRO A 195 -13.80 -9.55 -21.52
C PRO A 195 -12.37 -9.50 -22.08
N ALA A 196 -12.01 -8.45 -22.82
CA ALA A 196 -10.65 -8.28 -23.33
C ALA A 196 -9.62 -8.10 -22.21
N LEU A 197 -9.97 -7.34 -21.15
CA LEU A 197 -9.13 -7.21 -19.98
C LEU A 197 -8.97 -8.56 -19.25
N ALA A 198 -10.05 -9.33 -19.10
CA ALA A 198 -9.99 -10.65 -18.47
C ALA A 198 -9.05 -11.60 -19.21
N ALA A 199 -9.12 -11.63 -20.55
CA ALA A 199 -8.22 -12.41 -21.37
C ALA A 199 -6.74 -11.98 -21.18
N TRP A 200 -6.47 -10.68 -21.17
CA TRP A 200 -5.13 -10.13 -20.94
C TRP A 200 -4.60 -10.50 -19.54
N VAL A 201 -5.43 -10.37 -18.48
CA VAL A 201 -5.04 -10.74 -17.11
C VAL A 201 -4.72 -12.24 -17.02
N ALA A 202 -5.53 -13.09 -17.68
CA ALA A 202 -5.28 -14.53 -17.71
C ALA A 202 -3.97 -14.88 -18.42
N GLU A 203 -3.67 -14.25 -19.56
CA GLU A 203 -2.40 -14.40 -20.27
C GLU A 203 -1.21 -14.03 -19.39
N LYS A 204 -1.25 -12.85 -18.75
CA LYS A 204 -0.14 -12.38 -17.90
C LYS A 204 0.04 -13.25 -16.66
N SER A 205 -1.05 -13.77 -16.10
CA SER A 205 -1.00 -14.73 -14.98
C SER A 205 -0.33 -16.04 -15.38
N ALA A 206 -0.59 -16.54 -16.58
CA ALA A 206 0.06 -17.75 -17.09
C ALA A 206 1.57 -17.52 -17.31
N THR A 207 1.95 -16.35 -17.85
CA THR A 207 3.36 -15.98 -18.08
C THR A 207 4.14 -15.92 -16.77
N LEU A 208 3.65 -15.20 -15.76
CA LEU A 208 4.28 -15.11 -14.43
C LEU A 208 4.47 -16.48 -13.79
N LYS A 209 3.46 -17.37 -13.87
CA LYS A 209 3.54 -18.73 -13.33
C LYS A 209 4.56 -19.60 -14.07
N ALA A 210 4.73 -19.40 -15.36
CA ALA A 210 5.70 -20.16 -16.15
C ALA A 210 7.14 -19.78 -15.79
N GLU A 211 7.41 -18.50 -15.61
CA GLU A 211 8.74 -17.98 -15.25
C GLU A 211 9.16 -18.38 -13.84
N THR A 212 8.23 -18.34 -12.87
CA THR A 212 8.51 -18.77 -11.49
C THR A 212 8.77 -20.29 -11.39
N LYS A 213 8.25 -21.11 -12.29
CA LYS A 213 8.53 -22.56 -12.35
C LYS A 213 9.82 -22.92 -13.06
N GLY A 214 10.34 -22.05 -13.92
CA GLY A 214 11.56 -22.28 -14.69
C GLY A 214 12.86 -21.84 -14.00
N SER A 215 12.77 -21.25 -12.81
CA SER A 215 13.90 -20.70 -12.05
C SER A 215 14.47 -21.65 -10.97
N TRP A 216 14.23 -23.00 -11.09
CA TRP A 216 14.78 -24.04 -10.20
C TRP A 216 15.66 -25.01 -10.98
#